data_b7a273d415a98d38229c096e8b3e1923
#
_entry.id   b7a273d415a98d38229c096e8b3e1923
#
_cell.length_a   1.000
_cell.length_b   1.000
_cell.length_c   1.000
_cell.angle_alpha   90.00
_cell.angle_beta   90.00
_cell.angle_gamma   90.00
#
_symmetry.space_group_name_H-M   'P 1'
#
loop_
_entity.id
_entity.type
_entity.pdbx_description
1 polymer ?
#
loop_
_entity_poly.entity_id
_entity_poly.type
_entity_poly.pdbx_seq_one_letter_code
_entity_poly.pdbx_strand_id
1 'polypeptide(L)'
;LRPGVDRGPFLDQMLDRLEAGARAARAADPDAPPAAARQLADATQTRAMNTDPDAVEVLLRRGYEPTEMAFSQWLRTLPAAGGPAVPVPALPPGYRHAPTRWPEDLAARVEVHRSAFAPSRMTVEKYQHLIAKPHYAPERDRVIVAPDGTFAAFANGWFDPDALVGELEPVGAHADHRRLGLARAVCFEAIRRLEAAGARQVVIDSSQSNAASEALYESLGCVRASTTRRYARPLDT
;
A
#
# COMPACT_ATOMS: atom_id res chain seq x y z
N LEU A 1 21.42 1.19 5.31
CA LEU A 1 22.53 0.21 5.45
C LEU A 1 23.83 0.86 4.96
N ARG A 2 24.97 0.61 5.65
CA ARG A 2 26.26 1.20 5.28
C ARG A 2 26.72 0.65 3.92
N PRO A 3 27.20 1.48 2.98
CA PRO A 3 27.78 1.02 1.73
C PRO A 3 28.98 0.08 2.00
N GLY A 4 29.11 -1.00 1.22
CA GLY A 4 30.25 -1.92 1.29
C GLY A 4 30.12 -3.09 2.29
N VAL A 5 28.96 -3.28 2.92
CA VAL A 5 28.69 -4.47 3.74
C VAL A 5 28.10 -5.57 2.85
N ASP A 6 28.73 -6.74 2.84
CA ASP A 6 28.13 -7.93 2.21
C ASP A 6 26.83 -8.29 2.95
N ARG A 7 25.73 -8.17 2.24
CA ARG A 7 24.38 -8.42 2.75
C ARG A 7 23.91 -9.86 2.53
N GLY A 8 24.66 -10.64 1.77
CA GLY A 8 24.30 -12.00 1.40
C GLY A 8 23.92 -12.87 2.60
N PRO A 9 24.76 -12.98 3.64
CA PRO A 9 24.43 -13.80 4.81
C PRO A 9 23.18 -13.33 5.56
N PHE A 10 22.93 -12.03 5.63
CA PHE A 10 21.73 -11.48 6.27
C PHE A 10 20.47 -11.79 5.46
N LEU A 11 20.53 -11.64 4.14
CA LEU A 11 19.42 -11.97 3.24
C LEU A 11 19.12 -13.48 3.27
N ASP A 12 20.14 -14.34 3.30
CA ASP A 12 19.97 -15.78 3.46
C ASP A 12 19.25 -16.13 4.76
N GLN A 13 19.63 -15.52 5.89
CA GLN A 13 18.97 -15.74 7.18
C GLN A 13 17.49 -15.25 7.17
N MET A 14 17.20 -14.13 6.50
CA MET A 14 15.82 -13.65 6.35
C MET A 14 14.98 -14.64 5.54
N LEU A 15 15.51 -15.18 4.46
CA LEU A 15 14.83 -16.17 3.63
C LEU A 15 14.60 -17.49 4.37
N ASP A 16 15.57 -17.95 5.17
CA ASP A 16 15.41 -19.13 6.02
C ASP A 16 14.22 -19.00 6.98
N ARG A 17 14.08 -17.82 7.60
CA ARG A 17 12.93 -17.52 8.48
C ARG A 17 11.61 -17.46 7.73
N LEU A 18 11.59 -16.84 6.54
CA LEU A 18 10.41 -16.76 5.69
C LEU A 18 9.93 -18.16 5.27
N GLU A 19 10.86 -19.02 4.81
CA GLU A 19 10.59 -20.38 4.37
C GLU A 19 10.12 -21.28 5.52
N ALA A 20 10.76 -21.16 6.70
CA ALA A 20 10.35 -21.88 7.89
C ALA A 20 8.94 -21.48 8.34
N GLY A 21 8.62 -20.18 8.32
CA GLY A 21 7.29 -19.66 8.62
C GLY A 21 6.23 -20.15 7.64
N ALA A 22 6.53 -20.19 6.35
CA ALA A 22 5.62 -20.69 5.32
C ALA A 22 5.35 -22.20 5.49
N ARG A 23 6.38 -23.01 5.77
CA ARG A 23 6.21 -24.44 6.08
C ARG A 23 5.37 -24.68 7.34
N ALA A 24 5.61 -23.91 8.39
CA ALA A 24 4.83 -23.99 9.62
C ALA A 24 3.35 -23.62 9.42
N ALA A 25 3.09 -22.56 8.66
CA ALA A 25 1.72 -22.14 8.33
C ALA A 25 0.97 -23.21 7.50
N ARG A 26 1.65 -23.85 6.54
CA ARG A 26 1.08 -24.95 5.75
C ARG A 26 0.76 -26.17 6.62
N ALA A 27 1.63 -26.51 7.56
CA ALA A 27 1.44 -27.63 8.48
C ALA A 27 0.27 -27.40 9.46
N ALA A 28 0.01 -26.13 9.82
CA ALA A 28 -1.05 -25.77 10.76
C ALA A 28 -2.47 -25.77 10.12
N ASP A 29 -2.59 -25.62 8.81
CA ASP A 29 -3.87 -25.62 8.09
C ASP A 29 -3.75 -26.40 6.76
N PRO A 30 -3.74 -27.75 6.82
CA PRO A 30 -3.65 -28.59 5.62
C PRO A 30 -4.91 -28.53 4.75
N ASP A 31 -6.05 -28.06 5.30
CA ASP A 31 -7.36 -28.00 4.64
C ASP A 31 -7.75 -26.60 4.16
N ALA A 32 -6.82 -25.64 4.14
CA ALA A 32 -7.07 -24.29 3.67
C ALA A 32 -7.71 -24.27 2.26
N PRO A 33 -8.71 -23.40 2.03
CA PRO A 33 -9.59 -23.48 0.86
C PRO A 33 -8.89 -23.29 -0.50
N PRO A 34 -9.47 -23.88 -1.58
CA PRO A 34 -8.77 -24.09 -2.85
C PRO A 34 -8.58 -22.87 -3.73
N ALA A 35 -7.64 -22.98 -4.64
CA ALA A 35 -7.28 -22.25 -5.84
C ALA A 35 -6.58 -20.88 -5.64
N ALA A 36 -7.26 -19.80 -5.25
CA ALA A 36 -6.60 -18.49 -5.19
C ALA A 36 -5.75 -18.28 -3.92
N ALA A 37 -6.10 -18.97 -2.83
CA ALA A 37 -5.30 -18.97 -1.60
C ALA A 37 -4.15 -19.99 -1.66
N ARG A 38 -4.29 -21.10 -2.40
CA ARG A 38 -3.26 -22.13 -2.55
C ARG A 38 -2.04 -21.66 -3.34
N GLN A 39 -2.19 -20.86 -4.40
CA GLN A 39 -1.03 -20.30 -5.11
C GLN A 39 -0.10 -19.45 -4.21
N LEU A 40 -0.64 -18.91 -3.11
CA LEU A 40 0.13 -18.18 -2.11
C LEU A 40 0.65 -19.08 -0.98
N ALA A 41 -0.01 -20.22 -0.71
CA ALA A 41 0.36 -21.14 0.37
C ALA A 41 1.38 -22.21 -0.07
N ASP A 42 1.40 -22.54 -1.38
CA ASP A 42 2.30 -23.56 -1.93
C ASP A 42 3.65 -22.99 -2.42
N ALA A 43 3.90 -21.70 -2.21
CA ALA A 43 5.13 -21.04 -2.58
C ALA A 43 5.54 -19.98 -1.56
N THR A 44 6.81 -19.91 -1.26
CA THR A 44 7.39 -18.77 -0.56
C THR A 44 7.52 -17.60 -1.54
N GLN A 45 7.04 -16.42 -1.14
CA GLN A 45 7.04 -15.23 -1.98
C GLN A 45 7.73 -14.07 -1.28
N THR A 46 8.52 -13.32 -2.03
CA THR A 46 9.17 -12.10 -1.57
C THR A 46 9.26 -11.08 -2.70
N ARG A 47 9.78 -9.90 -2.41
CA ARG A 47 10.01 -8.84 -3.39
C ARG A 47 11.45 -8.37 -3.32
N ALA A 48 12.01 -8.03 -4.46
CA ALA A 48 13.29 -7.32 -4.56
C ALA A 48 13.14 -6.07 -5.41
N MET A 49 13.84 -5.01 -5.02
CA MET A 49 13.93 -3.78 -5.79
C MET A 49 14.88 -3.98 -6.97
N ASN A 50 14.57 -3.35 -8.10
CA ASN A 50 15.46 -3.31 -9.26
C ASN A 50 16.79 -2.60 -8.99
N THR A 51 16.85 -1.81 -7.91
CA THR A 51 18.06 -1.11 -7.44
C THR A 51 18.85 -1.91 -6.40
N ASP A 52 18.47 -3.16 -6.13
CA ASP A 52 19.12 -4.04 -5.15
C ASP A 52 19.59 -5.35 -5.83
N PRO A 53 20.71 -5.29 -6.59
CA PRO A 53 21.22 -6.44 -7.32
C PRO A 53 21.63 -7.59 -6.38
N ASP A 54 22.12 -7.28 -5.17
CA ASP A 54 22.54 -8.30 -4.19
C ASP A 54 21.34 -9.15 -3.75
N ALA A 55 20.19 -8.51 -3.48
CA ALA A 55 18.97 -9.22 -3.13
C ALA A 55 18.47 -10.10 -4.28
N VAL A 56 18.54 -9.62 -5.52
CA VAL A 56 18.16 -10.39 -6.71
C VAL A 56 19.08 -11.61 -6.88
N GLU A 57 20.41 -11.44 -6.75
CA GLU A 57 21.37 -12.52 -6.85
C GLU A 57 21.13 -13.62 -5.80
N VAL A 58 20.91 -13.21 -4.53
CA VAL A 58 20.61 -14.17 -3.45
C VAL A 58 19.32 -14.94 -3.73
N LEU A 59 18.26 -14.26 -4.21
CA LEU A 59 16.99 -14.91 -4.54
C LEU A 59 17.16 -15.95 -5.66
N LEU A 60 17.83 -15.59 -6.76
CA LEU A 60 18.07 -16.50 -7.88
C LEU A 60 18.93 -17.70 -7.46
N ARG A 61 20.00 -17.48 -6.68
CA ARG A 61 20.86 -18.55 -6.13
C ARG A 61 20.05 -19.51 -5.25
N ARG A 62 19.03 -19.01 -4.54
CA ARG A 62 18.14 -19.82 -3.69
C ARG A 62 16.99 -20.47 -4.43
N GLY A 63 16.95 -20.39 -5.76
CA GLY A 63 15.93 -21.01 -6.59
C GLY A 63 14.59 -20.27 -6.61
N TYR A 64 14.58 -18.98 -6.23
CA TYR A 64 13.43 -18.14 -6.46
C TYR A 64 13.38 -17.67 -7.91
N GLU A 65 12.22 -17.73 -8.53
CA GLU A 65 12.00 -17.26 -9.89
C GLU A 65 11.20 -15.95 -9.90
N PRO A 66 11.53 -15.01 -10.80
CA PRO A 66 10.75 -13.80 -10.97
C PRO A 66 9.36 -14.14 -11.51
N THR A 67 8.32 -13.52 -10.93
CA THR A 67 6.95 -13.64 -11.42
C THR A 67 6.58 -12.47 -12.33
N GLU A 68 5.43 -12.54 -13.00
CA GLU A 68 4.87 -11.44 -13.77
C GLU A 68 4.47 -10.22 -12.89
N MET A 69 4.42 -10.41 -11.56
CA MET A 69 4.00 -9.36 -10.64
C MET A 69 5.12 -8.39 -10.35
N ALA A 70 4.97 -7.18 -10.87
CA ALA A 70 5.86 -6.06 -10.61
C ALA A 70 5.08 -4.84 -10.09
N PHE A 71 5.78 -4.03 -9.30
CA PHE A 71 5.21 -2.84 -8.67
C PHE A 71 6.11 -1.64 -8.95
N SER A 72 5.49 -0.49 -9.15
CA SER A 72 6.18 0.80 -9.21
C SER A 72 6.08 1.47 -7.85
N GLN A 73 7.20 1.97 -7.34
CA GLN A 73 7.22 2.87 -6.19
C GLN A 73 7.28 4.30 -6.71
N TRP A 74 6.33 5.09 -6.30
CA TRP A 74 6.18 6.49 -6.65
C TRP A 74 6.61 7.37 -5.49
N LEU A 75 7.33 8.44 -5.79
CA LEU A 75 7.85 9.38 -4.81
C LEU A 75 7.39 10.80 -5.15
N ARG A 76 6.90 11.51 -4.15
CA ARG A 76 6.66 12.94 -4.20
C ARG A 76 7.46 13.64 -3.11
N THR A 77 8.31 14.58 -3.48
CA THR A 77 8.93 15.51 -2.53
C THR A 77 7.94 16.60 -2.15
N LEU A 78 7.82 16.88 -0.86
CA LEU A 78 6.95 17.91 -0.33
C LEU A 78 7.71 19.22 -0.12
N PRO A 79 7.02 20.38 -0.14
CA PRO A 79 7.64 21.66 0.17
C PRO A 79 8.30 21.65 1.55
N ALA A 80 9.31 22.50 1.72
CA ALA A 80 9.88 22.74 3.05
C ALA A 80 8.83 23.36 3.98
N ALA A 81 9.01 23.18 5.29
CA ALA A 81 8.11 23.77 6.29
C ALA A 81 7.95 25.28 6.05
N GLY A 82 6.70 25.73 6.01
CA GLY A 82 6.36 27.13 5.70
C GLY A 82 6.30 27.46 4.20
N GLY A 83 6.52 26.50 3.32
CA GLY A 83 6.27 26.65 1.89
C GLY A 83 4.76 26.66 1.54
N PRO A 84 4.42 26.89 0.25
CA PRO A 84 3.02 26.87 -0.18
C PRO A 84 2.40 25.49 0.06
N ALA A 85 1.25 25.46 0.74
CA ALA A 85 0.54 24.21 1.02
C ALA A 85 0.17 23.47 -0.27
N VAL A 86 0.18 22.15 -0.22
CA VAL A 86 -0.26 21.30 -1.33
C VAL A 86 -1.73 21.60 -1.67
N PRO A 87 -2.05 22.03 -2.90
CA PRO A 87 -3.41 22.40 -3.26
C PRO A 87 -4.30 21.16 -3.34
N VAL A 88 -5.50 21.24 -2.72
CA VAL A 88 -6.50 20.18 -2.82
C VAL A 88 -7.52 20.57 -3.92
N PRO A 89 -7.74 19.72 -4.94
CA PRO A 89 -8.72 19.99 -5.98
C PRO A 89 -10.14 20.13 -5.42
N ALA A 90 -10.93 20.99 -6.05
CA ALA A 90 -12.37 21.12 -5.74
C ALA A 90 -13.10 19.81 -6.03
N LEU A 91 -14.07 19.48 -5.18
CA LEU A 91 -14.92 18.32 -5.36
C LEU A 91 -16.15 18.67 -6.23
N PRO A 92 -16.75 17.66 -6.88
CA PRO A 92 -18.07 17.85 -7.50
C PRO A 92 -19.13 18.28 -6.48
N PRO A 93 -20.23 18.93 -6.92
CA PRO A 93 -21.30 19.37 -6.03
C PRO A 93 -21.83 18.25 -5.12
N GLY A 94 -22.01 18.55 -3.84
CA GLY A 94 -22.52 17.62 -2.83
C GLY A 94 -21.50 16.65 -2.23
N TYR A 95 -20.31 16.47 -2.85
CA TYR A 95 -19.22 15.68 -2.25
C TYR A 95 -18.43 16.53 -1.25
N ARG A 96 -17.94 15.88 -0.19
CA ARG A 96 -17.14 16.58 0.84
C ARG A 96 -16.02 15.71 1.39
N HIS A 97 -14.92 16.32 1.75
CA HIS A 97 -13.85 15.67 2.50
C HIS A 97 -14.27 15.45 3.97
N ALA A 98 -13.89 14.31 4.53
CA ALA A 98 -14.05 14.03 5.96
C ALA A 98 -12.86 13.19 6.48
N PRO A 99 -12.51 13.29 7.78
CA PRO A 99 -11.74 12.26 8.44
C PRO A 99 -12.63 11.05 8.69
N THR A 100 -12.03 9.89 8.89
CA THR A 100 -12.74 8.73 9.45
C THR A 100 -12.97 8.91 10.95
N ARG A 101 -14.11 8.46 11.44
CA ARG A 101 -14.47 8.48 12.88
C ARG A 101 -14.64 7.04 13.36
N TRP A 102 -14.03 6.74 14.46
CA TRP A 102 -14.08 5.41 15.03
C TRP A 102 -14.85 5.39 16.35
N PRO A 103 -15.71 4.40 16.56
CA PRO A 103 -16.01 3.21 15.70
C PRO A 103 -17.09 3.44 14.64
N GLU A 104 -17.72 4.62 14.56
CA GLU A 104 -18.96 4.90 13.82
C GLU A 104 -18.82 4.63 12.31
N ASP A 105 -17.68 4.99 11.72
CA ASP A 105 -17.43 4.89 10.28
C ASP A 105 -16.85 3.54 9.83
N LEU A 106 -16.63 2.59 10.77
CA LEU A 106 -15.90 1.36 10.51
C LEU A 106 -16.52 0.50 9.41
N ALA A 107 -17.84 0.31 9.45
CA ALA A 107 -18.57 -0.46 8.46
C ALA A 107 -18.52 0.20 7.07
N ALA A 108 -18.78 1.51 7.00
CA ALA A 108 -18.74 2.28 5.74
C ALA A 108 -17.31 2.31 5.15
N ARG A 109 -16.29 2.39 5.99
CA ARG A 109 -14.88 2.37 5.56
C ARG A 109 -14.46 1.01 4.99
N VAL A 110 -14.94 -0.08 5.58
CA VAL A 110 -14.73 -1.44 5.07
C VAL A 110 -15.48 -1.63 3.75
N GLU A 111 -16.71 -1.13 3.63
CA GLU A 111 -17.51 -1.24 2.41
C GLU A 111 -16.86 -0.53 1.22
N VAL A 112 -16.43 0.72 1.38
CA VAL A 112 -15.73 1.42 0.30
C VAL A 112 -14.42 0.73 -0.09
N HIS A 113 -13.71 0.13 0.87
CA HIS A 113 -12.52 -0.67 0.58
C HIS A 113 -12.87 -1.90 -0.24
N ARG A 114 -13.93 -2.62 0.12
CA ARG A 114 -14.38 -3.82 -0.60
C ARG A 114 -14.83 -3.49 -2.02
N SER A 115 -15.55 -2.39 -2.20
CA SER A 115 -15.95 -1.90 -3.52
C SER A 115 -14.74 -1.52 -4.38
N ALA A 116 -13.76 -0.82 -3.81
CA ALA A 116 -12.57 -0.37 -4.56
C ALA A 116 -11.69 -1.53 -5.02
N PHE A 117 -11.53 -2.58 -4.19
CA PHE A 117 -10.62 -3.70 -4.40
C PHE A 117 -11.34 -5.04 -4.63
N ALA A 118 -12.49 -5.02 -5.26
CA ALA A 118 -13.25 -6.25 -5.53
C ALA A 118 -12.47 -7.23 -6.43
N PRO A 119 -12.43 -8.56 -6.06
CA PRO A 119 -12.98 -9.18 -4.86
C PRO A 119 -12.06 -8.98 -3.64
N SER A 120 -12.53 -8.26 -2.62
CA SER A 120 -11.76 -7.97 -1.41
C SER A 120 -12.22 -8.84 -0.24
N ARG A 121 -11.25 -9.33 0.55
CA ARG A 121 -11.49 -10.10 1.78
C ARG A 121 -11.36 -9.23 3.05
N MET A 122 -11.46 -7.92 2.90
CA MET A 122 -11.44 -7.01 4.06
C MET A 122 -12.68 -7.23 4.92
N THR A 123 -12.49 -7.34 6.23
CA THR A 123 -13.56 -7.41 7.22
C THR A 123 -13.40 -6.29 8.25
N VAL A 124 -14.42 -6.08 9.06
CA VAL A 124 -14.39 -5.11 10.16
C VAL A 124 -13.23 -5.43 11.13
N GLU A 125 -13.07 -6.69 11.52
CA GLU A 125 -12.03 -7.14 12.43
C GLU A 125 -10.62 -6.89 11.86
N LYS A 126 -10.41 -7.16 10.57
CA LYS A 126 -9.14 -6.87 9.89
C LYS A 126 -8.84 -5.38 9.87
N TYR A 127 -9.87 -4.58 9.64
CA TYR A 127 -9.70 -3.13 9.63
C TYR A 127 -9.42 -2.58 11.05
N GLN A 128 -10.06 -3.15 12.09
CA GLN A 128 -9.74 -2.84 13.49
C GLN A 128 -8.28 -3.14 13.83
N HIS A 129 -7.74 -4.27 13.35
CA HIS A 129 -6.31 -4.57 13.51
C HIS A 129 -5.41 -3.59 12.75
N LEU A 130 -5.87 -3.05 11.62
CA LEU A 130 -5.12 -2.05 10.86
C LEU A 130 -5.04 -0.73 11.64
N ILE A 131 -6.16 -0.22 12.14
CA ILE A 131 -6.21 1.05 12.89
C ILE A 131 -5.56 0.99 14.28
N ALA A 132 -5.32 -0.22 14.79
CA ALA A 132 -4.59 -0.43 16.05
C ALA A 132 -3.06 -0.44 15.87
N LYS A 133 -2.55 -0.34 14.64
CA LYS A 133 -1.11 -0.35 14.37
C LYS A 133 -0.45 0.97 14.77
N PRO A 134 0.84 0.92 15.21
CA PRO A 134 1.65 2.13 15.38
C PRO A 134 1.62 2.99 14.10
N HIS A 135 1.74 4.31 14.28
CA HIS A 135 1.73 5.31 13.20
C HIS A 135 0.39 5.48 12.45
N TYR A 136 -0.66 4.71 12.79
CA TYR A 136 -2.00 5.04 12.34
C TYR A 136 -2.51 6.31 13.03
N ALA A 137 -3.21 7.17 12.28
CA ALA A 137 -3.86 8.35 12.84
C ALA A 137 -5.13 8.68 12.05
N PRO A 138 -6.30 8.79 12.73
CA PRO A 138 -7.59 9.02 12.08
C PRO A 138 -7.63 10.28 11.22
N GLU A 139 -6.91 11.32 11.60
CA GLU A 139 -6.82 12.58 10.84
C GLU A 139 -6.11 12.42 9.50
N ARG A 140 -5.37 11.33 9.29
CA ARG A 140 -4.68 11.00 8.03
C ARG A 140 -5.41 9.92 7.22
N ASP A 141 -6.39 9.21 7.81
CA ASP A 141 -7.29 8.31 7.07
C ASP A 141 -8.46 9.15 6.53
N ARG A 142 -8.35 9.55 5.29
CA ARG A 142 -9.26 10.52 4.65
C ARG A 142 -10.26 9.82 3.76
N VAL A 143 -11.51 10.30 3.81
CA VAL A 143 -12.57 9.86 2.91
C VAL A 143 -13.21 11.03 2.20
N ILE A 144 -13.82 10.76 1.06
CA ILE A 144 -14.79 11.65 0.41
C ILE A 144 -16.16 11.01 0.58
N VAL A 145 -17.09 11.80 1.12
CA VAL A 145 -18.47 11.40 1.33
C VAL A 145 -19.31 11.96 0.19
N ALA A 146 -20.10 11.10 -0.45
CA ALA A 146 -21.04 11.44 -1.50
C ALA A 146 -22.32 12.14 -0.95
N PRO A 147 -23.17 12.74 -1.79
CA PRO A 147 -24.41 13.40 -1.36
C PRO A 147 -25.38 12.50 -0.59
N ASP A 148 -25.38 11.20 -0.87
CA ASP A 148 -26.21 10.19 -0.20
C ASP A 148 -25.62 9.65 1.11
N GLY A 149 -24.42 10.13 1.49
CA GLY A 149 -23.70 9.67 2.67
C GLY A 149 -22.73 8.51 2.43
N THR A 150 -22.71 7.90 1.25
CA THR A 150 -21.79 6.82 0.90
C THR A 150 -20.34 7.31 0.89
N PHE A 151 -19.41 6.49 1.36
CA PHE A 151 -17.98 6.76 1.19
C PHE A 151 -17.57 6.48 -0.25
N ALA A 152 -17.24 7.54 -0.99
CA ALA A 152 -16.99 7.50 -2.43
C ALA A 152 -15.51 7.27 -2.78
N ALA A 153 -14.58 7.73 -1.94
CA ALA A 153 -13.15 7.53 -2.12
C ALA A 153 -12.44 7.61 -0.76
N PHE A 154 -11.24 7.06 -0.70
CA PHE A 154 -10.41 7.09 0.51
C PHE A 154 -8.92 7.07 0.18
N ALA A 155 -8.13 7.61 1.10
CA ALA A 155 -6.68 7.49 1.16
C ALA A 155 -6.24 7.51 2.62
N ASN A 156 -5.51 6.48 3.06
CA ASN A 156 -4.91 6.46 4.39
C ASN A 156 -3.44 6.87 4.30
N GLY A 157 -3.04 7.81 5.15
CA GLY A 157 -1.67 8.31 5.25
C GLY A 157 -0.98 7.74 6.49
N TRP A 158 0.05 6.95 6.30
CA TRP A 158 0.99 6.54 7.34
C TRP A 158 2.12 7.53 7.43
N PHE A 159 2.68 7.74 8.61
CA PHE A 159 3.79 8.67 8.79
C PHE A 159 4.87 8.09 9.70
N ASP A 160 6.09 8.05 9.18
CA ASP A 160 7.29 7.74 9.93
C ASP A 160 7.97 9.06 10.33
N PRO A 161 7.92 9.43 11.63
CA PRO A 161 8.50 10.68 12.11
C PRO A 161 10.03 10.67 12.12
N ASP A 162 10.67 9.51 12.17
CA ASP A 162 12.14 9.40 12.18
C ASP A 162 12.70 9.58 10.77
N ALA A 163 12.05 8.99 9.77
CA ALA A 163 12.42 9.14 8.37
C ALA A 163 11.84 10.42 7.72
N LEU A 164 10.84 11.04 8.33
CA LEU A 164 10.02 12.14 7.77
C LEU A 164 9.36 11.74 6.44
N VAL A 165 8.96 10.48 6.33
CA VAL A 165 8.32 9.92 5.14
C VAL A 165 6.86 9.59 5.44
N GLY A 166 5.97 10.04 4.56
CA GLY A 166 4.58 9.59 4.52
C GLY A 166 4.41 8.47 3.50
N GLU A 167 3.44 7.59 3.72
CA GLU A 167 3.01 6.58 2.76
C GLU A 167 1.49 6.64 2.60
N LEU A 168 1.01 6.58 1.35
CA LEU A 168 -0.43 6.44 1.07
C LEU A 168 -0.76 4.98 0.78
N GLU A 169 -1.36 4.31 1.77
CA GLU A 169 -1.78 2.90 1.67
C GLU A 169 -2.90 2.59 2.67
N PRO A 170 -4.07 2.10 2.24
CA PRO A 170 -4.51 1.96 0.85
C PRO A 170 -5.17 3.23 0.28
N VAL A 171 -5.20 3.31 -1.06
CA VAL A 171 -5.92 4.34 -1.83
C VAL A 171 -6.98 3.67 -2.70
N GLY A 172 -8.20 4.21 -2.73
CA GLY A 172 -9.26 3.63 -3.58
C GLY A 172 -10.45 4.55 -3.81
N ALA A 173 -11.28 4.18 -4.80
CA ALA A 173 -12.57 4.80 -5.06
C ALA A 173 -13.64 3.72 -5.25
N HIS A 174 -14.80 3.95 -4.64
CA HIS A 174 -16.00 3.14 -4.78
C HIS A 174 -16.33 2.95 -6.27
N ALA A 175 -16.76 1.76 -6.66
CA ALA A 175 -17.00 1.43 -8.06
C ALA A 175 -17.92 2.42 -8.74
N ASP A 176 -19.01 2.82 -8.07
CA ASP A 176 -20.04 3.70 -8.61
C ASP A 176 -19.65 5.19 -8.63
N HIS A 177 -18.53 5.55 -7.96
CA HIS A 177 -18.05 6.93 -7.89
C HIS A 177 -16.73 7.14 -8.62
N ARG A 178 -16.34 6.21 -9.51
CA ARG A 178 -15.13 6.34 -10.32
C ARG A 178 -15.25 7.41 -11.39
N ARG A 179 -14.11 7.88 -11.93
CA ARG A 179 -14.01 8.85 -13.03
C ARG A 179 -14.52 10.28 -12.70
N LEU A 180 -14.72 10.56 -11.41
CA LEU A 180 -15.13 11.88 -10.90
C LEU A 180 -13.96 12.69 -10.30
N GLY A 181 -12.71 12.22 -10.45
CA GLY A 181 -11.55 12.88 -9.88
C GLY A 181 -11.38 12.70 -8.36
N LEU A 182 -12.25 11.92 -7.70
CA LEU A 182 -12.30 11.80 -6.24
C LEU A 182 -11.05 11.16 -5.65
N ALA A 183 -10.51 10.11 -6.29
CA ALA A 183 -9.27 9.48 -5.82
C ALA A 183 -8.11 10.50 -5.81
N ARG A 184 -8.01 11.34 -6.84
CA ARG A 184 -7.01 12.41 -6.91
C ARG A 184 -7.21 13.43 -5.79
N ALA A 185 -8.44 13.87 -5.55
CA ALA A 185 -8.75 14.85 -4.53
C ALA A 185 -8.49 14.32 -3.11
N VAL A 186 -8.86 13.07 -2.80
CA VAL A 186 -8.61 12.49 -1.47
C VAL A 186 -7.12 12.24 -1.22
N CYS A 187 -6.34 11.87 -2.26
CA CYS A 187 -4.89 11.76 -2.16
C CYS A 187 -4.25 13.10 -1.82
N PHE A 188 -4.64 14.19 -2.49
CA PHE A 188 -4.11 15.52 -2.18
C PHE A 188 -4.47 15.95 -0.74
N GLU A 189 -5.66 15.65 -0.25
CA GLU A 189 -6.03 15.93 1.14
C GLU A 189 -5.19 15.10 2.12
N ALA A 190 -4.96 13.81 1.84
CA ALA A 190 -4.11 12.96 2.67
C ALA A 190 -2.64 13.43 2.63
N ILE A 191 -2.10 13.81 1.48
CA ILE A 191 -0.76 14.38 1.33
C ILE A 191 -0.63 15.67 2.16
N ARG A 192 -1.63 16.54 2.11
CA ARG A 192 -1.66 17.76 2.93
C ARG A 192 -1.63 17.47 4.44
N ARG A 193 -2.27 16.38 4.88
CA ARG A 193 -2.22 15.93 6.28
C ARG A 193 -0.85 15.37 6.66
N LEU A 194 -0.22 14.66 5.75
CA LEU A 194 1.16 14.18 5.93
C LEU A 194 2.16 15.36 5.98
N GLU A 195 2.00 16.35 5.10
CA GLU A 195 2.81 17.58 5.11
C GLU A 195 2.66 18.31 6.47
N ALA A 196 1.42 18.47 6.95
CA ALA A 196 1.15 19.11 8.25
C ALA A 196 1.72 18.29 9.44
N ALA A 197 1.84 16.97 9.32
CA ALA A 197 2.50 16.11 10.30
C ALA A 197 4.03 16.18 10.25
N GLY A 198 4.62 16.82 9.24
CA GLY A 198 6.06 17.00 9.10
C GLY A 198 6.73 16.16 8.03
N ALA A 199 5.96 15.40 7.24
CA ALA A 199 6.53 14.62 6.14
C ALA A 199 7.26 15.53 5.13
N ARG A 200 8.37 15.03 4.61
CA ARG A 200 9.18 15.67 3.56
C ARG A 200 9.04 14.97 2.22
N GLN A 201 8.63 13.73 2.28
CA GLN A 201 8.39 12.88 1.12
C GLN A 201 7.13 12.06 1.34
N VAL A 202 6.46 11.72 0.25
CA VAL A 202 5.35 10.74 0.24
C VAL A 202 5.70 9.66 -0.76
N VAL A 203 5.56 8.41 -0.33
CA VAL A 203 5.71 7.22 -1.17
C VAL A 203 4.35 6.56 -1.38
N ILE A 204 4.17 5.97 -2.56
CA ILE A 204 2.95 5.23 -2.91
C ILE A 204 3.38 4.08 -3.81
N ASP A 205 2.86 2.88 -3.54
CA ASP A 205 3.11 1.72 -4.40
C ASP A 205 1.91 1.43 -5.32
N SER A 206 2.17 1.01 -6.55
CA SER A 206 1.16 0.50 -7.47
C SER A 206 1.61 -0.76 -8.19
N SER A 207 0.66 -1.67 -8.48
CA SER A 207 0.94 -2.73 -9.45
C SER A 207 1.16 -2.12 -10.83
N GLN A 208 2.21 -2.54 -11.54
CA GLN A 208 2.46 -2.09 -12.92
C GLN A 208 1.37 -2.52 -13.91
N SER A 209 0.56 -3.51 -13.56
CA SER A 209 -0.63 -3.88 -14.34
C SER A 209 -1.82 -2.93 -14.13
N ASN A 210 -1.74 -1.98 -13.18
CA ASN A 210 -2.81 -1.02 -12.89
C ASN A 210 -2.49 0.36 -13.46
N ALA A 211 -2.67 0.52 -14.77
CA ALA A 211 -2.42 1.79 -15.47
C ALA A 211 -3.23 2.98 -14.89
N ALA A 212 -4.40 2.72 -14.30
CA ALA A 212 -5.20 3.77 -13.70
C ALA A 212 -4.56 4.33 -12.42
N SER A 213 -3.95 3.50 -11.58
CA SER A 213 -3.21 3.99 -10.41
C SER A 213 -1.90 4.66 -10.80
N GLU A 214 -1.19 4.18 -11.82
CA GLU A 214 0.01 4.85 -12.32
C GLU A 214 -0.30 6.25 -12.82
N ALA A 215 -1.33 6.41 -13.69
CA ALA A 215 -1.78 7.72 -14.15
C ALA A 215 -2.27 8.64 -13.00
N LEU A 216 -2.92 8.06 -11.99
CA LEU A 216 -3.31 8.81 -10.79
C LEU A 216 -2.07 9.38 -10.10
N TYR A 217 -1.05 8.58 -9.82
CA TYR A 217 0.12 9.01 -9.05
C TYR A 217 1.00 9.99 -9.83
N GLU A 218 1.13 9.82 -11.15
CA GLU A 218 1.70 10.87 -12.01
C GLU A 218 0.96 12.20 -11.89
N SER A 219 -0.39 12.16 -11.88
CA SER A 219 -1.22 13.36 -11.72
C SER A 219 -1.10 14.06 -10.36
N LEU A 220 -0.60 13.33 -9.34
CA LEU A 220 -0.24 13.89 -8.04
C LEU A 220 1.14 14.57 -8.04
N GLY A 221 1.87 14.54 -9.16
CA GLY A 221 3.25 15.04 -9.25
C GLY A 221 4.27 14.08 -8.62
N CYS A 222 3.93 12.81 -8.51
CA CYS A 222 4.88 11.77 -8.13
C CYS A 222 5.75 11.38 -9.33
N VAL A 223 6.99 11.00 -9.05
CA VAL A 223 7.91 10.41 -10.02
C VAL A 223 8.13 8.94 -9.65
N ARG A 224 8.31 8.09 -10.66
CA ARG A 224 8.65 6.69 -10.42
C ARG A 224 10.11 6.61 -9.94
N ALA A 225 10.28 6.25 -8.68
CA ALA A 225 11.59 6.20 -8.01
C ALA A 225 12.27 4.84 -8.18
N SER A 226 11.50 3.76 -8.11
CA SER A 226 12.01 2.39 -8.26
C SER A 226 10.92 1.45 -8.73
N THR A 227 11.32 0.24 -9.09
CA THR A 227 10.41 -0.88 -9.30
C THR A 227 10.79 -2.04 -8.39
N THR A 228 9.80 -2.80 -7.95
CA THR A 228 10.01 -4.07 -7.26
C THR A 228 9.38 -5.18 -8.07
N ARG A 229 10.01 -6.35 -8.08
CA ARG A 229 9.46 -7.56 -8.68
C ARG A 229 9.22 -8.59 -7.60
N ARG A 230 8.12 -9.32 -7.72
CA ARG A 230 7.87 -10.48 -6.87
C ARG A 230 8.66 -11.67 -7.39
N TYR A 231 9.26 -12.39 -6.46
CA TYR A 231 9.94 -13.67 -6.66
C TYR A 231 9.21 -14.74 -5.88
N ALA A 232 9.11 -15.92 -6.43
CA ALA A 232 8.44 -17.07 -5.80
C ALA A 232 9.30 -18.32 -5.94
N ARG A 233 9.26 -19.18 -4.91
CA ARG A 233 9.83 -20.52 -4.93
C ARG A 233 8.79 -21.49 -4.39
N PRO A 234 8.48 -22.61 -5.09
CA PRO A 234 7.62 -23.65 -4.55
C PRO A 234 8.14 -24.10 -3.18
N LEU A 235 7.23 -24.39 -2.25
CA LEU A 235 7.61 -25.08 -1.01
C LEU A 235 7.82 -26.55 -1.37
N ASP A 236 9.02 -27.05 -1.04
CA ASP A 236 9.33 -28.47 -1.16
C ASP A 236 8.30 -29.28 -0.36
N THR A 237 7.72 -30.30 -1.00
CA THR A 237 6.72 -31.20 -0.43
C THR A 237 7.30 -32.07 0.68
#